data_9703f32c928456ba860d9e4a9e14cc57
#
_entry.id   9703f32c928456ba860d9e4a9e14cc57
#
_cell.length_a   1.000
_cell.length_b   1.000
_cell.length_c   1.000
_cell.angle_alpha   90.00
_cell.angle_beta   90.00
_cell.angle_gamma   90.00
#
_symmetry.space_group_name_H-M   'P 1'
#
loop_
_entity.id
_entity.type
_entity.pdbx_description
1 polymer ?
#
loop_
_entity_poly.entity_id
_entity_poly.type
_entity_poly.pdbx_seq_one_letter_code
_entity_poly.pdbx_strand_id
1 'polypeptide(L)'
;MFDRFTDRAKKVMNLARQEASRLNHEYLGTEHVLLGLIAEGSGVAANVLRNMNIDLERIRGEVEKMVKAGPNVVHMGQLPFTPRAKKVLELSMEEASNLGHNYIGT
;
A
#
# COMPACT_ATOMS: atom_id res chain seq x y z
N MET A 1 -11.79 -4.34 9.78
CA MET A 1 -10.36 -4.66 9.58
C MET A 1 -9.47 -3.45 9.82
N PHE A 2 -9.89 -2.26 9.40
CA PHE A 2 -9.03 -1.06 9.48
C PHE A 2 -9.34 -0.17 10.69
N ASP A 3 -10.03 -0.67 11.69
CA ASP A 3 -10.48 0.13 12.84
C ASP A 3 -9.32 0.72 13.64
N ARG A 4 -8.20 0.01 13.69
CA ARG A 4 -7.00 0.46 14.40
C ARG A 4 -5.99 1.18 13.52
N PHE A 5 -6.30 1.33 12.24
CA PHE A 5 -5.42 2.06 11.33
C PHE A 5 -5.47 3.55 11.62
N THR A 6 -4.31 4.19 11.60
CA THR A 6 -4.27 5.66 11.65
C THR A 6 -4.94 6.22 10.39
N ASP A 7 -5.33 7.49 10.44
CA ASP A 7 -5.92 8.14 9.27
C ASP A 7 -4.98 8.09 8.06
N ARG A 8 -3.68 8.25 8.31
CA ARG A 8 -2.67 8.16 7.25
C ARG A 8 -2.59 6.77 6.65
N ALA A 9 -2.63 5.72 7.49
CA ALA A 9 -2.64 4.34 7.01
C ALA A 9 -3.91 4.03 6.21
N LYS A 10 -5.06 4.56 6.65
CA LYS A 10 -6.31 4.45 5.88
C LYS A 10 -6.20 5.12 4.52
N LYS A 11 -5.56 6.28 4.48
CA LYS A 11 -5.32 7.00 3.23
C LYS A 11 -4.43 6.19 2.29
N VAL A 12 -3.41 5.52 2.83
CA VAL A 12 -2.56 4.63 2.04
C VAL A 12 -3.39 3.53 1.37
N MET A 13 -4.29 2.90 2.12
CA MET A 13 -5.14 1.85 1.56
C MET A 13 -6.08 2.38 0.48
N ASN A 14 -6.59 3.59 0.66
CA ASN A 14 -7.42 4.25 -0.35
C ASN A 14 -6.62 4.55 -1.62
N LEU A 15 -5.41 5.06 -1.47
CA LEU A 15 -4.51 5.31 -2.60
C LEU A 15 -4.10 4.00 -3.28
N ALA A 16 -3.92 2.92 -2.51
CA ALA A 16 -3.64 1.60 -3.07
C ALA A 16 -4.76 1.14 -4.00
N ARG A 17 -6.01 1.35 -3.60
CA ARG A 17 -7.16 1.03 -4.47
C ARG A 17 -7.16 1.88 -5.75
N GLN A 18 -6.83 3.16 -5.63
CA GLN A 18 -6.71 4.04 -6.79
C GLN A 18 -5.63 3.56 -7.75
N GLU A 19 -4.50 3.10 -7.21
CA GLU A 19 -3.42 2.57 -8.05
C GLU A 19 -3.83 1.27 -8.74
N ALA A 20 -4.52 0.38 -8.06
CA ALA A 20 -5.03 -0.84 -8.67
C ALA A 20 -6.00 -0.51 -9.82
N SER A 21 -6.91 0.43 -9.58
CA SER A 21 -7.86 0.88 -10.60
C SER A 21 -7.15 1.51 -11.80
N ARG A 22 -6.17 2.37 -11.53
CA ARG A 22 -5.37 3.03 -12.58
C ARG A 22 -4.67 2.02 -13.49
N LEU A 23 -4.21 0.92 -12.91
CA LEU A 23 -3.52 -0.14 -13.64
C LEU A 23 -4.47 -1.20 -14.20
N ASN A 24 -5.77 -1.00 -14.05
CA ASN A 24 -6.82 -1.94 -14.49
C ASN A 24 -6.66 -3.34 -13.89
N HIS A 25 -6.28 -3.40 -12.61
CA HIS A 25 -6.20 -4.65 -11.86
C HIS A 25 -7.48 -4.88 -11.07
N GLU A 26 -7.96 -6.12 -11.08
CA GLU A 26 -9.19 -6.52 -10.39
C GLU A 26 -8.92 -7.01 -8.96
N TYR A 27 -7.75 -6.71 -8.43
CA TYR A 27 -7.33 -7.15 -7.11
C TYR A 27 -6.48 -6.07 -6.47
N LEU A 28 -6.33 -6.13 -5.16
CA LEU A 28 -5.41 -5.27 -4.42
C LEU A 28 -4.27 -6.13 -3.88
N GLY A 29 -3.11 -5.98 -4.48
CA GLY A 29 -1.91 -6.73 -4.17
C GLY A 29 -0.89 -5.92 -3.38
N THR A 30 0.22 -6.56 -3.06
CA THR A 30 1.31 -5.92 -2.31
C THR A 30 1.92 -4.75 -3.09
N GLU A 31 1.99 -4.85 -4.41
CA GLU A 31 2.49 -3.77 -5.26
C GLU A 31 1.64 -2.51 -5.13
N HIS A 32 0.34 -2.66 -5.00
CA HIS A 32 -0.57 -1.52 -4.83
C HIS A 32 -0.42 -0.88 -3.47
N VAL A 33 -0.19 -1.68 -2.42
CA VAL A 33 0.08 -1.16 -1.09
C VAL A 33 1.36 -0.33 -1.09
N LEU A 34 2.41 -0.83 -1.73
CA LEU A 34 3.66 -0.09 -1.85
C LEU A 34 3.46 1.22 -2.61
N LEU A 35 2.75 1.18 -3.73
CA LEU A 35 2.43 2.40 -4.50
C LEU A 35 1.59 3.38 -3.67
N GLY A 36 0.67 2.87 -2.86
CA GLY A 36 -0.11 3.70 -1.94
C GLY A 36 0.74 4.39 -0.89
N LEU A 37 1.71 3.68 -0.31
CA LEU A 37 2.67 4.26 0.64
C LEU A 37 3.48 5.38 0.00
N ILE A 38 3.92 5.18 -1.22
CA ILE A 38 4.71 6.17 -1.97
C ILE A 38 3.84 7.37 -2.33
N ALA A 39 2.62 7.14 -2.78
CA ALA A 39 1.70 8.21 -3.16
C ALA A 39 1.33 9.10 -1.97
N GLU A 40 1.13 8.50 -0.80
CA GLU A 40 0.89 9.26 0.43
C GLU A 40 2.14 10.07 0.81
N GLY A 41 3.29 9.44 0.81
CA GLY A 41 4.60 10.11 0.81
C GLY A 41 5.03 10.79 2.10
N SER A 42 4.18 10.87 3.13
CA SER A 42 4.49 11.62 4.36
C SER A 42 4.52 10.78 5.62
N GLY A 43 4.23 9.48 5.52
CA GLY A 43 4.20 8.58 6.66
C GLY A 43 5.58 8.11 7.08
N VAL A 44 5.61 7.35 8.16
CA VAL A 44 6.86 6.81 8.72
C VAL A 44 7.58 5.93 7.68
N ALA A 45 6.84 5.08 6.97
CA ALA A 45 7.46 4.19 5.97
C ALA A 45 8.16 5.01 4.86
N ALA A 46 7.50 6.04 4.34
CA ALA A 46 8.08 6.90 3.32
C ALA A 46 9.33 7.61 3.84
N ASN A 47 9.29 8.09 5.07
CA ASN A 47 10.43 8.76 5.69
C ASN A 47 11.60 7.81 5.94
N VAL A 48 11.33 6.57 6.36
CA VAL A 48 12.37 5.56 6.51
C VAL A 48 13.08 5.32 5.18
N LEU A 49 12.32 5.17 4.10
CA LEU A 49 12.89 4.94 2.77
C LEU A 49 13.76 6.14 2.34
N ARG A 50 13.28 7.37 2.56
CA ARG A 50 14.07 8.57 2.26
C ARG A 50 15.35 8.64 3.07
N ASN A 51 15.27 8.29 4.35
CA ASN A 51 16.45 8.29 5.23
C ASN A 51 17.47 7.23 4.83
N MET A 52 17.06 6.23 4.08
CA MET A 52 17.95 5.23 3.49
C MET A 52 18.47 5.66 2.11
N ASN A 53 18.26 6.92 1.74
CA ASN A 53 18.64 7.48 0.43
C ASN A 53 17.95 6.81 -0.75
N ILE A 54 16.72 6.35 -0.54
CA ILE A 54 15.92 5.75 -1.61
C ILE A 54 14.96 6.80 -2.16
N ASP A 55 15.01 7.01 -3.46
CA ASP A 55 14.12 7.92 -4.18
C ASP A 55 12.77 7.23 -4.39
N LEU A 56 11.71 7.77 -3.82
CA LEU A 56 10.36 7.20 -3.90
C LEU A 56 9.85 7.14 -5.34
N GLU A 57 10.12 8.16 -6.13
CA GLU A 57 9.69 8.18 -7.54
C GLU A 57 10.40 7.09 -8.34
N ARG A 58 11.62 6.77 -7.99
CA ARG A 58 12.36 5.68 -8.63
C ARG A 58 11.73 4.33 -8.29
N ILE A 59 11.33 4.13 -7.03
CA ILE A 59 10.63 2.90 -6.64
C ILE A 59 9.34 2.77 -7.45
N ARG A 60 8.58 3.86 -7.55
CA ARG A 60 7.35 3.88 -8.33
C ARG A 60 7.61 3.43 -9.77
N GLY A 61 8.61 4.01 -10.41
CA GLY A 61 8.99 3.64 -11.78
C GLY A 61 9.38 2.18 -11.92
N GLU A 62 10.13 1.66 -10.95
CA GLU A 62 10.55 0.25 -10.98
C GLU A 62 9.36 -0.70 -10.79
N VAL A 63 8.44 -0.37 -9.88
CA VAL A 63 7.23 -1.18 -9.69
C VAL A 63 6.41 -1.20 -10.97
N GLU A 64 6.21 -0.04 -11.59
CA GLU A 64 5.43 0.06 -12.83
C GLU A 64 6.04 -0.72 -13.99
N LYS A 65 7.36 -0.87 -14.01
CA LYS A 65 8.03 -1.73 -15.01
C LYS A 65 7.76 -3.21 -14.78
N MET A 66 7.56 -3.61 -13.53
CA MET A 66 7.40 -5.02 -13.17
C MET A 66 5.96 -5.50 -13.28
N VAL A 67 4.99 -4.60 -13.27
CA VAL A 67 3.57 -4.95 -13.32
C VAL A 67 2.98 -4.50 -14.64
N LYS A 68 2.14 -5.35 -15.22
CA LYS A 68 1.45 -5.02 -16.47
C LYS A 68 0.05 -4.51 -16.15
N ALA A 69 -0.39 -3.47 -16.87
CA ALA A 69 -1.76 -3.02 -16.78
C ALA A 69 -2.71 -4.12 -17.26
N GLY A 70 -3.87 -4.21 -16.62
CA GLY A 70 -4.91 -5.13 -17.02
C GLY A 70 -5.62 -4.66 -18.29
N PRO A 71 -6.31 -5.58 -18.97
CA PRO A 71 -6.92 -5.28 -20.28
C PRO A 71 -8.21 -4.46 -20.20
N ASN A 72 -8.89 -4.49 -19.05
CA ASN A 72 -10.22 -3.88 -18.92
C ASN A 72 -10.23 -2.81 -17.84
N VAL A 73 -11.03 -1.77 -18.05
CA VAL A 73 -11.25 -0.74 -17.04
C VAL A 73 -11.90 -1.38 -15.82
N VAL A 74 -11.37 -1.06 -14.64
CA VAL A 74 -11.86 -1.56 -13.36
C VAL A 74 -12.42 -0.40 -12.56
N HIS A 75 -13.66 -0.55 -12.09
CA HIS A 75 -14.27 0.45 -11.23
C HIS A 75 -13.71 0.36 -9.82
N MET A 76 -13.43 1.53 -9.23
CA MET A 76 -13.03 1.61 -7.84
C MET A 76 -14.19 1.18 -6.94
N GLY A 77 -14.06 0.06 -6.32
CA GLY A 77 -15.01 -0.46 -5.37
C GLY A 77 -14.26 -1.31 -4.39
N GLN A 78 -14.94 -2.30 -3.85
CA GLN A 78 -14.27 -3.28 -3.02
C GLN A 78 -13.52 -4.26 -3.91
N LEU A 79 -12.20 -4.06 -3.98
CA LEU A 79 -11.33 -5.01 -4.65
C LEU A 79 -10.89 -6.07 -3.64
N PRO A 80 -10.89 -7.35 -4.03
CA PRO A 80 -10.39 -8.39 -3.14
C PRO A 80 -8.88 -8.24 -2.96
N PHE A 81 -8.42 -8.50 -1.74
CA PHE A 81 -6.98 -8.55 -1.46
C PHE A 81 -6.41 -9.87 -1.97
N THR A 82 -5.20 -9.82 -2.51
CA THR A 82 -4.46 -11.04 -2.78
C THR A 82 -4.09 -11.72 -1.44
N PRO A 83 -3.81 -13.03 -1.44
CA PRO A 83 -3.36 -13.70 -0.20
C PRO A 83 -2.11 -13.05 0.39
N ARG A 84 -1.17 -12.59 -0.44
CA ARG A 84 0.02 -11.89 0.02
C ARG A 84 -0.31 -10.55 0.66
N ALA A 85 -1.23 -9.79 0.08
CA ALA A 85 -1.65 -8.52 0.65
C ALA A 85 -2.33 -8.72 2.01
N LYS A 86 -3.18 -9.75 2.13
CA LYS A 86 -3.75 -10.11 3.43
C LYS A 86 -2.67 -10.42 4.46
N LYS A 87 -1.66 -11.16 4.05
CA LYS A 87 -0.54 -11.51 4.92
C LYS A 87 0.22 -10.27 5.39
N VAL A 88 0.45 -9.33 4.49
CA VAL A 88 1.09 -8.05 4.85
C VAL A 88 0.28 -7.32 5.93
N LEU A 89 -1.04 -7.27 5.78
CA LEU A 89 -1.89 -6.61 6.77
C LEU A 89 -1.87 -7.34 8.11
N GLU A 90 -1.90 -8.67 8.11
CA GLU A 90 -1.76 -9.46 9.34
C GLU A 90 -0.43 -9.21 10.03
N LEU A 91 0.66 -9.19 9.26
CA LEU A 91 1.99 -8.93 9.79
C LEU A 91 2.10 -7.51 10.33
N SER A 92 1.42 -6.54 9.72
CA SER A 92 1.42 -5.16 10.22
C SER A 92 0.80 -5.08 11.61
N MET A 93 -0.23 -5.87 11.88
CA MET A 93 -0.83 -5.94 13.21
C MET A 93 0.13 -6.53 14.23
N GLU A 94 0.85 -7.58 13.85
CA GLU A 94 1.87 -8.19 14.71
C GLU A 94 3.00 -7.22 15.00
N GLU A 95 3.49 -6.50 13.99
CA GLU A 95 4.56 -5.52 14.18
C GLU A 95 4.12 -4.36 15.09
N ALA A 96 2.91 -3.86 14.91
CA ALA A 96 2.38 -2.82 15.78
C ALA A 96 2.33 -3.31 17.24
N SER A 97 1.86 -4.53 17.46
CA SER A 97 1.80 -5.13 18.79
C SER A 97 3.20 -5.29 19.38
N ASN A 98 4.16 -5.77 18.59
CA ASN A 98 5.55 -5.94 19.03
C ASN A 98 6.20 -4.61 19.44
N LEU A 99 5.80 -3.52 18.80
CA LEU A 99 6.28 -2.18 19.13
C LEU A 99 5.50 -1.53 20.28
N GLY A 100 4.52 -2.23 20.84
CA GLY A 100 3.70 -1.70 21.92
C GLY A 100 2.66 -0.69 21.47
N HIS A 101 2.34 -0.64 20.19
CA HIS A 101 1.32 0.26 19.65
C HIS A 101 -0.05 -0.39 19.66
N ASN A 102 -1.08 0.38 20.00
CA ASN A 102 -2.48 -0.06 19.87
C ASN A 102 -3.12 0.46 18.57
N TYR A 103 -2.33 1.05 17.70
CA TYR A 103 -2.72 1.55 16.38
C TYR A 103 -1.79 0.98 15.32
N ILE A 104 -2.24 1.02 14.05
CA ILE A 104 -1.45 0.57 12.91
C ILE A 104 -1.21 1.77 12.02
N GLY A 105 0.04 2.21 11.98
CA GLY A 105 0.49 3.29 11.12
C GLY A 105 1.14 2.76 9.84
N THR A 106 1.70 3.65 9.06
CA THR A 106 2.39 3.26 7.84
C THR A 106 3.70 2.55 8.13
#